data_d855abf4d32fca4f4d9c76786c31b2ee
#
_entry.id   d855abf4d32fca4f4d9c76786c31b2ee
#
_cell.length_a   1.000
_cell.length_b   1.000
_cell.length_c   1.000
_cell.angle_alpha   90.00
_cell.angle_beta   90.00
_cell.angle_gamma   90.00
#
_symmetry.space_group_name_H-M   'P 1'
#
loop_
_entity.id
_entity.type
_entity.pdbx_description
1 polymer ?
#
loop_
_entity_poly.entity_id
_entity_poly.type
_entity_poly.pdbx_seq_one_letter_code
_entity_poly.pdbx_strand_id
1 'polypeptide(L)'
;MDKTQEDETVGPLNGKFLYKNNRDGTINKNIVICSFCKKEFSYHRSNSSLTYHLNAKHVQANSSVASVATGSSLRQTKLPEFGKRMSKSTTEKLTNTIAKWVAADCRPISIVEDKGLQEAFQVAASDPTFQLPSRATVMKKVSHIYDDERRDKEELLAVSCHVALTGDHWTSVSNHNYLGVTAHLIDSEWKLKSFALTVRKTVTRHYADACAEQFDAVTKEWQIEKKVTTIGTDSARNMVAAARQLPFEHVPCAAHILQRTITVSLEESSFDTALAKCRKIVGHFKHSPASTEELHQQQTALGQAREPLAQDVSTRWNSTLSMISRYLRNQEAVNATLAQQRHNLATLTNLECEKLQKLEVVLEPCKYVTELLGGDSYVSCSVVLPAICHLNRVMEPTDEDPGYMIKFKTAFLKDLDARKANINIRWLKVATALDQRFKDLKSLHKNERDEVCV
;
A
#
# COMPACT_ATOMS: atom_id res chain seq x y z
N MET A 1 -48.94 1.65 -6.47
CA MET A 1 -48.72 1.33 -7.86
C MET A 1 -47.74 2.35 -8.42
N ASP A 2 -46.63 1.83 -8.67
CA ASP A 2 -45.44 2.16 -9.50
C ASP A 2 -44.67 3.44 -9.21
N LYS A 3 -43.76 3.31 -8.22
CA LYS A 3 -42.58 4.18 -8.07
C LYS A 3 -41.23 3.47 -8.30
N THR A 4 -41.24 2.22 -8.73
CA THR A 4 -40.05 1.37 -8.77
C THR A 4 -39.44 1.17 -10.16
N GLN A 5 -40.08 1.58 -11.25
CA GLN A 5 -39.57 1.40 -12.62
C GLN A 5 -38.85 2.62 -13.20
N GLU A 6 -39.03 3.82 -12.66
CA GLU A 6 -38.33 5.03 -13.15
C GLU A 6 -36.90 5.17 -12.64
N ASP A 7 -36.58 4.56 -11.49
CA ASP A 7 -35.23 4.67 -10.90
C ASP A 7 -34.17 3.76 -11.55
N GLU A 8 -34.57 2.66 -12.20
CA GLU A 8 -33.62 1.72 -12.81
C GLU A 8 -33.05 2.18 -14.16
N THR A 9 -33.67 3.08 -14.85
CA THR A 9 -33.20 3.62 -16.14
C THR A 9 -32.23 4.78 -16.02
N VAL A 10 -32.03 5.30 -14.80
CA VAL A 10 -31.12 6.43 -14.57
C VAL A 10 -29.66 5.98 -14.78
N GLY A 11 -29.02 6.59 -15.75
CA GLY A 11 -27.66 6.26 -16.15
C GLY A 11 -26.62 7.23 -15.58
N PRO A 12 -25.39 7.23 -16.15
CA PRO A 12 -24.25 7.97 -15.62
C PRO A 12 -24.46 9.50 -15.67
N LEU A 13 -23.59 10.22 -14.94
CA LEU A 13 -23.55 11.67 -14.80
C LEU A 13 -24.86 12.25 -14.22
N ASN A 14 -25.33 11.65 -13.11
CA ASN A 14 -26.53 12.08 -12.36
C ASN A 14 -27.79 12.17 -13.22
N GLY A 15 -28.03 11.14 -14.06
CA GLY A 15 -29.23 11.07 -14.89
C GLY A 15 -29.17 11.94 -16.15
N LYS A 16 -28.06 12.60 -16.46
CA LYS A 16 -27.90 13.32 -17.74
C LYS A 16 -27.84 12.39 -18.94
N PHE A 17 -27.65 11.10 -18.70
CA PHE A 17 -27.80 10.01 -19.65
C PHE A 17 -28.70 8.93 -19.04
N LEU A 18 -29.51 8.28 -19.88
CA LEU A 18 -30.38 7.20 -19.50
C LEU A 18 -29.91 5.90 -20.18
N TYR A 19 -30.01 4.76 -19.52
CA TYR A 19 -29.75 3.49 -20.17
C TYR A 19 -30.84 3.17 -21.21
N LYS A 20 -30.43 2.51 -22.30
CA LYS A 20 -31.36 2.13 -23.36
C LYS A 20 -32.13 0.86 -22.98
N ASN A 21 -33.45 0.85 -23.19
CA ASN A 21 -34.25 -0.34 -23.04
C ASN A 21 -34.21 -1.20 -24.33
N ASN A 22 -34.04 -2.48 -24.16
CA ASN A 22 -34.16 -3.48 -25.24
C ASN A 22 -35.62 -3.69 -25.62
N ARG A 23 -35.88 -4.33 -26.76
CA ARG A 23 -37.25 -4.64 -27.24
C ARG A 23 -38.02 -5.62 -26.33
N ASP A 24 -37.32 -6.36 -25.49
CA ASP A 24 -37.85 -7.31 -24.49
C ASP A 24 -38.13 -6.66 -23.12
N GLY A 25 -37.96 -5.34 -22.99
CA GLY A 25 -38.17 -4.59 -21.75
C GLY A 25 -36.96 -4.61 -20.78
N THR A 26 -35.87 -5.30 -21.11
CA THR A 26 -34.65 -5.32 -20.28
C THR A 26 -33.77 -4.08 -20.53
N ILE A 27 -33.00 -3.67 -19.51
CA ILE A 27 -32.14 -2.47 -19.58
C ILE A 27 -30.75 -2.86 -20.13
N ASN A 28 -30.39 -2.23 -21.25
CA ASN A 28 -29.04 -2.41 -21.83
C ASN A 28 -28.05 -1.39 -21.23
N LYS A 29 -27.27 -1.82 -20.24
CA LYS A 29 -26.26 -0.98 -19.57
C LYS A 29 -25.03 -0.63 -20.41
N ASN A 30 -24.90 -1.18 -21.61
CA ASN A 30 -23.79 -0.89 -22.53
C ASN A 30 -24.14 0.23 -23.54
N ILE A 31 -25.36 0.74 -23.55
CA ILE A 31 -25.78 1.85 -24.40
C ILE A 31 -26.49 2.89 -23.54
N VAL A 32 -26.07 4.14 -23.66
CA VAL A 32 -26.71 5.27 -22.97
C VAL A 32 -27.18 6.32 -23.97
N ILE A 33 -28.27 6.99 -23.63
CA ILE A 33 -28.94 8.00 -24.45
C ILE A 33 -28.84 9.32 -23.71
N CYS A 34 -28.32 10.37 -24.39
CA CYS A 34 -28.28 11.70 -23.82
C CYS A 34 -29.72 12.21 -23.56
N SER A 35 -30.02 12.64 -22.34
CA SER A 35 -31.35 13.14 -21.97
C SER A 35 -31.75 14.41 -22.72
N PHE A 36 -30.74 15.21 -23.16
CA PHE A 36 -30.96 16.49 -23.82
C PHE A 36 -31.17 16.37 -25.34
N CYS A 37 -30.32 15.66 -26.07
CA CYS A 37 -30.37 15.57 -27.52
C CYS A 37 -30.74 14.18 -28.05
N LYS A 38 -31.05 13.22 -27.20
CA LYS A 38 -31.46 11.86 -27.55
C LYS A 38 -30.41 11.04 -28.34
N LYS A 39 -29.17 11.52 -28.42
CA LYS A 39 -28.09 10.80 -29.11
C LYS A 39 -27.64 9.61 -28.31
N GLU A 40 -27.44 8.47 -28.98
CA GLU A 40 -26.96 7.22 -28.39
C GLU A 40 -25.45 7.16 -28.35
N PHE A 41 -24.91 6.54 -27.27
CA PHE A 41 -23.49 6.32 -27.06
C PHE A 41 -23.23 4.89 -26.52
N SER A 42 -22.18 4.24 -27.03
CA SER A 42 -21.67 3.01 -26.38
C SER A 42 -21.06 3.37 -25.03
N TYR A 43 -21.43 2.62 -23.99
CA TYR A 43 -20.99 2.89 -22.63
C TYR A 43 -20.19 1.71 -22.04
N HIS A 44 -18.91 1.91 -21.83
CA HIS A 44 -17.98 0.93 -21.24
C HIS A 44 -17.53 1.35 -19.84
N ARG A 45 -18.45 1.90 -19.03
CA ARG A 45 -18.19 2.41 -17.67
C ARG A 45 -17.20 3.56 -17.58
N SER A 46 -16.88 4.21 -18.69
CA SER A 46 -16.08 5.44 -18.75
C SER A 46 -16.95 6.63 -19.09
N ASN A 47 -16.87 7.70 -18.32
CA ASN A 47 -17.67 8.90 -18.49
C ASN A 47 -17.01 9.96 -19.41
N SER A 48 -15.78 9.73 -19.87
CA SER A 48 -14.99 10.75 -20.59
C SER A 48 -15.66 11.24 -21.87
N SER A 49 -16.13 10.32 -22.73
CA SER A 49 -16.83 10.64 -23.97
C SER A 49 -18.19 11.33 -23.73
N LEU A 50 -18.88 10.93 -22.66
CA LEU A 50 -20.17 11.51 -22.27
C LEU A 50 -20.01 12.93 -21.74
N THR A 51 -18.99 13.16 -20.90
CA THR A 51 -18.64 14.50 -20.38
C THR A 51 -18.20 15.41 -21.53
N TYR A 52 -17.39 14.90 -22.47
CA TYR A 52 -17.01 15.64 -23.66
C TYR A 52 -18.25 16.09 -24.49
N HIS A 53 -19.19 15.16 -24.72
CA HIS A 53 -20.42 15.43 -25.42
C HIS A 53 -21.25 16.53 -24.73
N LEU A 54 -21.44 16.44 -23.38
CA LEU A 54 -22.15 17.46 -22.61
C LEU A 54 -21.49 18.83 -22.73
N ASN A 55 -20.15 18.88 -22.57
CA ASN A 55 -19.41 20.13 -22.65
C ASN A 55 -19.39 20.72 -24.06
N ALA A 56 -19.39 19.87 -25.11
CA ALA A 56 -19.36 20.34 -26.50
C ALA A 56 -20.73 20.75 -27.06
N LYS A 57 -21.84 20.15 -26.59
CA LYS A 57 -23.17 20.30 -27.16
C LYS A 57 -24.23 20.84 -26.20
N HIS A 58 -23.99 20.78 -24.89
CA HIS A 58 -24.96 21.11 -23.83
C HIS A 58 -24.35 21.95 -22.71
N VAL A 59 -23.52 22.93 -23.03
CA VAL A 59 -22.77 23.79 -22.09
C VAL A 59 -23.66 24.42 -21.01
N GLN A 60 -24.92 24.78 -21.37
CA GLN A 60 -25.86 25.42 -20.43
C GLN A 60 -26.49 24.43 -19.43
N ALA A 61 -26.48 23.14 -19.71
CA ALA A 61 -27.07 22.11 -18.85
C ALA A 61 -26.12 21.62 -17.75
N ASN A 62 -24.88 22.06 -17.73
CA ASN A 62 -23.87 21.67 -16.73
C ASN A 62 -23.71 22.68 -15.58
N SER A 63 -24.37 23.84 -15.67
CA SER A 63 -24.40 24.86 -14.64
C SER A 63 -25.78 24.95 -14.01
N SER A 64 -26.03 24.18 -12.98
CA SER A 64 -27.15 24.40 -12.08
C SER A 64 -26.61 24.84 -10.72
N VAL A 65 -26.65 26.13 -10.45
CA VAL A 65 -27.37 26.77 -9.33
C VAL A 65 -27.23 28.29 -9.44
N ALA A 66 -28.41 28.93 -9.44
CA ALA A 66 -28.75 30.34 -9.10
C ALA A 66 -28.33 31.44 -10.06
N SER A 67 -29.19 32.09 -10.69
CA SER A 67 -30.08 33.20 -10.44
C SER A 67 -30.50 33.89 -11.75
N VAL A 68 -31.77 34.23 -11.80
CA VAL A 68 -32.45 34.93 -12.88
C VAL A 68 -31.91 36.36 -13.04
N ALA A 69 -31.54 36.76 -14.25
CA ALA A 69 -31.73 38.13 -14.77
C ALA A 69 -31.68 38.14 -16.28
N THR A 70 -32.73 38.68 -16.84
CA THR A 70 -33.02 38.97 -18.25
C THR A 70 -32.01 39.93 -18.91
N GLY A 71 -31.68 39.65 -20.15
CA GLY A 71 -30.98 40.61 -20.99
C GLY A 71 -30.25 39.97 -22.18
N SER A 72 -30.89 39.92 -23.33
CA SER A 72 -30.28 39.53 -24.59
C SER A 72 -29.20 40.50 -25.05
N SER A 73 -27.97 40.03 -25.12
CA SER A 73 -26.98 40.55 -26.04
C SER A 73 -25.94 39.48 -26.35
N LEU A 74 -25.77 39.17 -27.62
CA LEU A 74 -24.70 38.33 -28.14
C LEU A 74 -23.36 38.94 -27.72
N ARG A 75 -22.83 38.50 -26.56
CA ARG A 75 -21.45 38.79 -26.16
C ARG A 75 -20.53 37.90 -27.00
N GLN A 76 -19.93 38.52 -28.00
CA GLN A 76 -18.72 38.03 -28.63
C GLN A 76 -17.73 37.69 -27.51
N THR A 77 -17.44 36.40 -27.30
CA THR A 77 -16.39 35.92 -26.35
C THR A 77 -15.10 36.56 -26.85
N LYS A 78 -14.62 37.55 -26.11
CA LYS A 78 -13.26 38.06 -26.31
C LYS A 78 -12.31 36.88 -26.17
N LEU A 79 -11.48 36.67 -27.17
CA LEU A 79 -10.29 35.82 -27.06
C LEU A 79 -9.58 36.17 -25.74
N PRO A 80 -9.10 35.20 -24.97
CA PRO A 80 -8.31 35.49 -23.78
C PRO A 80 -7.20 36.46 -24.21
N GLU A 81 -7.15 37.62 -23.58
CA GLU A 81 -6.05 38.58 -23.80
C GLU A 81 -4.75 37.85 -23.41
N PHE A 82 -4.01 37.43 -24.43
CA PHE A 82 -2.62 37.01 -24.27
C PHE A 82 -1.87 38.22 -23.71
N GLY A 83 -1.47 38.12 -22.41
CA GLY A 83 -0.62 39.16 -21.82
C GLY A 83 -1.01 39.69 -20.42
N LYS A 84 -2.05 39.16 -19.76
CA LYS A 84 -2.29 39.53 -18.35
C LYS A 84 -1.31 38.84 -17.43
N ARG A 85 -0.36 39.59 -16.90
CA ARG A 85 0.51 39.10 -15.80
C ARG A 85 -0.33 38.57 -14.66
N MET A 86 0.06 37.40 -14.12
CA MET A 86 -0.56 36.87 -12.93
C MET A 86 -0.45 37.86 -11.76
N SER A 87 -1.51 37.95 -10.95
CA SER A 87 -1.47 38.78 -9.73
C SER A 87 -0.45 38.20 -8.73
N LYS A 88 0.14 39.08 -7.91
CA LYS A 88 1.07 38.66 -6.84
C LYS A 88 0.44 37.58 -5.93
N SER A 89 -0.85 37.74 -5.58
CA SER A 89 -1.59 36.77 -4.74
C SER A 89 -1.71 35.41 -5.44
N THR A 90 -1.99 35.39 -6.76
CA THR A 90 -2.08 34.12 -7.52
C THR A 90 -0.72 33.47 -7.65
N THR A 91 0.34 34.24 -7.89
CA THR A 91 1.73 33.75 -7.93
C THR A 91 2.14 33.14 -6.58
N GLU A 92 1.77 33.77 -5.47
CA GLU A 92 2.08 33.24 -4.13
C GLU A 92 1.32 31.95 -3.84
N LYS A 93 0.02 31.90 -4.16
CA LYS A 93 -0.77 30.65 -4.05
C LYS A 93 -0.18 29.54 -4.88
N LEU A 94 0.23 29.82 -6.12
CA LEU A 94 0.85 28.82 -7.00
C LEU A 94 2.20 28.35 -6.43
N THR A 95 3.03 29.26 -5.93
CA THR A 95 4.29 28.92 -5.26
C THR A 95 4.07 28.00 -4.05
N ASN A 96 3.08 28.27 -3.22
CA ASN A 96 2.71 27.43 -2.09
C ASN A 96 2.21 26.05 -2.55
N THR A 97 1.40 26.01 -3.63
CA THR A 97 0.88 24.75 -4.19
C THR A 97 2.02 23.91 -4.77
N ILE A 98 2.96 24.52 -5.48
CA ILE A 98 4.16 23.84 -6.00
C ILE A 98 5.00 23.27 -4.85
N ALA A 99 5.23 24.06 -3.78
CA ALA A 99 5.99 23.59 -2.62
C ALA A 99 5.30 22.40 -1.93
N LYS A 100 3.97 22.46 -1.76
CA LYS A 100 3.18 21.33 -1.22
C LYS A 100 3.27 20.09 -2.11
N TRP A 101 3.14 20.27 -3.42
CA TRP A 101 3.26 19.17 -4.38
C TRP A 101 4.65 18.54 -4.34
N VAL A 102 5.71 19.35 -4.34
CA VAL A 102 7.09 18.86 -4.24
C VAL A 102 7.30 18.04 -2.96
N ALA A 103 6.79 18.52 -1.83
CA ALA A 103 6.91 17.83 -0.54
C ALA A 103 6.06 16.56 -0.49
N ALA A 104 4.79 16.61 -0.89
CA ALA A 104 3.85 15.49 -0.79
C ALA A 104 4.21 14.32 -1.73
N ASP A 105 4.63 14.64 -2.95
CA ASP A 105 4.95 13.62 -3.96
C ASP A 105 6.45 13.26 -4.02
N CYS A 106 7.24 13.73 -3.05
CA CYS A 106 8.70 13.51 -2.97
C CYS A 106 9.42 13.86 -4.28
N ARG A 107 9.02 14.97 -4.94
CA ARG A 107 9.64 15.39 -6.20
C ARG A 107 11.01 16.03 -5.95
N PRO A 108 11.99 15.84 -6.84
CA PRO A 108 13.24 16.58 -6.77
C PRO A 108 12.96 18.09 -6.81
N ILE A 109 13.55 18.86 -5.90
CA ILE A 109 13.34 20.32 -5.88
C ILE A 109 13.79 20.97 -7.20
N SER A 110 14.76 20.35 -7.90
CA SER A 110 15.23 20.78 -9.22
C SER A 110 14.16 20.80 -10.30
N ILE A 111 13.01 20.12 -10.09
CA ILE A 111 11.91 20.07 -11.06
C ILE A 111 11.42 21.46 -11.47
N VAL A 112 11.53 22.47 -10.59
CA VAL A 112 11.13 23.84 -10.89
C VAL A 112 12.04 24.57 -11.91
N GLU A 113 13.14 23.94 -12.29
CA GLU A 113 14.06 24.44 -13.33
C GLU A 113 13.85 23.74 -14.67
N ASP A 114 12.92 22.77 -14.73
CA ASP A 114 12.62 22.05 -15.97
C ASP A 114 11.89 22.98 -16.96
N LYS A 115 12.47 23.12 -18.16
CA LYS A 115 11.94 23.99 -19.22
C LYS A 115 10.52 23.60 -19.60
N GLY A 116 10.24 22.30 -19.77
CA GLY A 116 8.91 21.81 -20.10
C GLY A 116 7.86 22.13 -19.03
N LEU A 117 8.25 22.05 -17.74
CA LEU A 117 7.36 22.44 -16.65
C LEU A 117 7.11 23.96 -16.67
N GLN A 118 8.15 24.76 -16.89
CA GLN A 118 8.05 26.21 -17.04
C GLN A 118 7.06 26.59 -18.18
N GLU A 119 7.22 25.99 -19.36
CA GLU A 119 6.34 26.21 -20.51
C GLU A 119 4.89 25.78 -20.22
N ALA A 120 4.69 24.61 -19.60
CA ALA A 120 3.36 24.13 -19.22
C ALA A 120 2.65 25.11 -18.27
N PHE A 121 3.37 25.66 -17.29
CA PHE A 121 2.80 26.67 -16.39
C PHE A 121 2.53 28.01 -17.07
N GLN A 122 3.36 28.45 -18.00
CA GLN A 122 3.11 29.65 -18.79
C GLN A 122 1.84 29.53 -19.63
N VAL A 123 1.63 28.37 -20.27
CA VAL A 123 0.40 28.09 -21.01
C VAL A 123 -0.82 28.03 -20.09
N ALA A 124 -0.73 27.29 -18.97
CA ALA A 124 -1.81 27.16 -18.00
C ALA A 124 -2.21 28.51 -17.36
N ALA A 125 -1.22 29.35 -17.10
CA ALA A 125 -1.40 30.67 -16.54
C ALA A 125 -1.86 31.72 -17.59
N SER A 126 -1.80 31.41 -18.90
CA SER A 126 -1.93 32.33 -19.98
C SER A 126 -1.01 33.55 -19.84
N ASP A 127 0.17 33.38 -19.24
CA ASP A 127 1.18 34.39 -18.98
C ASP A 127 2.56 33.88 -19.43
N PRO A 128 3.03 34.23 -20.62
CA PRO A 128 4.33 33.79 -21.13
C PRO A 128 5.52 34.38 -20.36
N THR A 129 5.29 35.37 -19.49
CA THR A 129 6.32 35.99 -18.65
C THR A 129 6.40 35.34 -17.26
N PHE A 130 5.47 34.46 -16.95
CA PHE A 130 5.48 33.74 -15.66
C PHE A 130 6.77 32.94 -15.51
N GLN A 131 7.37 33.04 -14.33
CA GLN A 131 8.52 32.24 -13.94
C GLN A 131 8.17 31.36 -12.74
N LEU A 132 8.53 30.10 -12.83
CA LEU A 132 8.46 29.18 -11.69
C LEU A 132 9.31 29.72 -10.52
N PRO A 133 8.93 29.40 -9.27
CA PRO A 133 9.73 29.82 -8.12
C PRO A 133 11.12 29.17 -8.16
N SER A 134 12.14 29.89 -7.68
CA SER A 134 13.49 29.33 -7.56
C SER A 134 13.52 28.17 -6.55
N ARG A 135 14.52 27.27 -6.66
CA ARG A 135 14.74 26.20 -5.66
C ARG A 135 14.78 26.76 -4.23
N ALA A 136 15.46 27.88 -4.02
CA ALA A 136 15.56 28.52 -2.70
C ALA A 136 14.18 28.94 -2.18
N THR A 137 13.33 29.47 -3.06
CA THR A 137 11.96 29.85 -2.71
C THR A 137 11.11 28.64 -2.33
N VAL A 138 11.19 27.57 -3.11
CA VAL A 138 10.48 26.31 -2.82
C VAL A 138 10.95 25.71 -1.51
N MET A 139 12.29 25.62 -1.29
CA MET A 139 12.85 25.13 -0.04
C MET A 139 12.36 25.92 1.18
N LYS A 140 12.39 27.26 1.10
CA LYS A 140 11.88 28.10 2.18
C LYS A 140 10.40 27.84 2.48
N LYS A 141 9.58 27.66 1.44
CA LYS A 141 8.16 27.34 1.62
C LYS A 141 7.95 25.93 2.19
N VAL A 142 8.73 24.95 1.76
CA VAL A 142 8.70 23.59 2.32
C VAL A 142 9.08 23.64 3.81
N SER A 143 10.11 24.41 4.20
CA SER A 143 10.46 24.59 5.62
C SER A 143 9.32 25.20 6.43
N HIS A 144 8.64 26.22 5.93
CA HIS A 144 7.46 26.77 6.63
C HIS A 144 6.32 25.77 6.76
N ILE A 145 6.05 25.00 5.69
CA ILE A 145 5.03 23.94 5.74
C ILE A 145 5.40 22.91 6.82
N TYR A 146 6.68 22.52 6.88
CA TYR A 146 7.17 21.61 7.91
C TYR A 146 6.98 22.19 9.33
N ASP A 147 7.34 23.46 9.55
CA ASP A 147 7.22 24.09 10.87
C ASP A 147 5.75 24.19 11.30
N ASP A 148 4.84 24.50 10.39
CA ASP A 148 3.40 24.55 10.65
C ASP A 148 2.85 23.13 10.97
N GLU A 149 3.13 22.15 10.13
CA GLU A 149 2.71 20.75 10.34
C GLU A 149 3.30 20.18 11.64
N ARG A 150 4.55 20.52 11.96
CA ARG A 150 5.19 20.08 13.21
C ARG A 150 4.45 20.65 14.42
N ARG A 151 4.10 21.93 14.42
CA ARG A 151 3.36 22.59 15.49
C ARG A 151 1.99 21.94 15.71
N ASP A 152 1.25 21.67 14.63
CA ASP A 152 -0.03 20.98 14.70
C ASP A 152 0.10 19.58 15.33
N LYS A 153 1.20 18.85 15.04
CA LYS A 153 1.47 17.54 15.64
C LYS A 153 1.90 17.68 17.12
N GLU A 154 2.70 18.69 17.45
CA GLU A 154 3.07 19.00 18.85
C GLU A 154 1.84 19.32 19.70
N GLU A 155 0.91 20.13 19.20
CA GLU A 155 -0.36 20.42 19.86
C GLU A 155 -1.21 19.16 20.06
N LEU A 156 -1.32 18.31 19.03
CA LEU A 156 -2.03 17.03 19.12
C LEU A 156 -1.42 16.10 20.17
N LEU A 157 -0.08 15.99 20.20
CA LEU A 157 0.64 15.21 21.19
C LEU A 157 0.50 15.81 22.61
N ALA A 158 0.44 17.15 22.73
CA ALA A 158 0.30 17.82 24.02
C ALA A 158 -1.02 17.48 24.71
N VAL A 159 -2.12 17.36 23.98
CA VAL A 159 -3.44 17.00 24.52
C VAL A 159 -3.67 15.50 24.66
N SER A 160 -2.83 14.66 24.04
CA SER A 160 -2.96 13.20 24.09
C SER A 160 -2.52 12.65 25.44
N CYS A 161 -3.28 11.69 25.98
CA CYS A 161 -2.94 11.00 27.23
C CYS A 161 -1.88 9.91 27.01
N HIS A 162 -1.99 9.18 25.91
CA HIS A 162 -1.15 8.02 25.59
C HIS A 162 -0.70 8.05 24.15
N VAL A 163 0.54 7.64 23.91
CA VAL A 163 1.16 7.56 22.58
C VAL A 163 1.82 6.18 22.44
N ALA A 164 1.60 5.51 21.34
CA ALA A 164 2.39 4.34 20.94
C ALA A 164 3.41 4.78 19.88
N LEU A 165 4.61 4.21 19.92
CA LEU A 165 5.63 4.45 18.91
C LEU A 165 5.86 3.21 18.05
N THR A 166 6.21 3.40 16.79
CA THR A 166 6.89 2.38 16.00
C THR A 166 8.21 2.92 15.51
N GLY A 167 9.23 2.07 15.50
CA GLY A 167 10.56 2.43 15.04
C GLY A 167 11.17 1.39 14.13
N ASP A 168 11.85 1.87 13.10
CA ASP A 168 12.57 1.04 12.13
C ASP A 168 13.95 1.61 11.81
N HIS A 169 14.91 0.71 11.61
CA HIS A 169 16.24 1.04 11.14
C HIS A 169 16.48 0.40 9.78
N TRP A 170 16.87 1.20 8.80
CA TRP A 170 17.20 0.65 7.48
C TRP A 170 18.46 1.28 6.90
N THR A 171 19.06 0.56 5.96
CA THR A 171 20.19 1.04 5.16
C THR A 171 19.67 1.37 3.75
N SER A 172 19.91 2.58 3.28
CA SER A 172 19.55 2.99 1.92
C SER A 172 20.44 2.32 0.87
N VAL A 173 20.00 2.39 -0.39
CA VAL A 173 20.80 1.93 -1.54
C VAL A 173 22.17 2.63 -1.61
N SER A 174 22.26 3.88 -1.13
CA SER A 174 23.51 4.66 -1.03
C SER A 174 24.33 4.32 0.22
N ASN A 175 24.04 3.21 0.89
CA ASN A 175 24.74 2.73 2.08
C ASN A 175 24.74 3.74 3.25
N HIS A 176 23.62 4.41 3.45
CA HIS A 176 23.40 5.28 4.60
C HIS A 176 22.36 4.65 5.52
N ASN A 177 22.63 4.69 6.82
CA ASN A 177 21.70 4.20 7.83
C ASN A 177 20.73 5.28 8.25
N TYR A 178 19.47 4.89 8.48
CA TYR A 178 18.40 5.77 8.90
C TYR A 178 17.62 5.16 10.06
N LEU A 179 17.14 6.02 10.96
CA LEU A 179 16.09 5.71 11.94
C LEU A 179 14.82 6.45 11.55
N GLY A 180 13.72 5.72 11.44
CA GLY A 180 12.37 6.26 11.37
C GLY A 180 11.60 5.99 12.65
N VAL A 181 10.91 7.01 13.17
CA VAL A 181 10.01 6.86 14.32
C VAL A 181 8.67 7.46 13.97
N THR A 182 7.60 6.67 14.17
CA THR A 182 6.22 7.08 13.93
C THR A 182 5.46 7.03 15.25
N ALA A 183 4.65 8.07 15.51
CA ALA A 183 3.73 8.11 16.63
C ALA A 183 2.33 7.67 16.19
N HIS A 184 1.65 6.95 17.09
CA HIS A 184 0.27 6.51 16.93
C HIS A 184 -0.51 6.88 18.20
N LEU A 185 -1.68 7.48 18.02
CA LEU A 185 -2.56 7.87 19.11
C LEU A 185 -4.01 7.85 18.67
N ILE A 186 -4.92 7.84 19.63
CA ILE A 186 -6.36 8.01 19.39
C ILE A 186 -6.73 9.41 19.88
N ASP A 187 -7.32 10.21 18.99
CA ASP A 187 -7.75 11.56 19.34
C ASP A 187 -9.06 11.59 20.15
N SER A 188 -9.51 12.78 20.53
CA SER A 188 -10.77 12.97 21.29
C SER A 188 -12.03 12.56 20.53
N GLU A 189 -11.93 12.41 19.20
CA GLU A 189 -13.02 11.90 18.33
C GLU A 189 -12.93 10.40 18.08
N TRP A 190 -12.09 9.69 18.83
CA TRP A 190 -11.83 8.26 18.68
C TRP A 190 -11.26 7.85 17.30
N LYS A 191 -10.54 8.77 16.66
CA LYS A 191 -9.87 8.50 15.38
C LYS A 191 -8.40 8.18 15.61
N LEU A 192 -7.94 7.12 14.95
CA LEU A 192 -6.51 6.81 14.91
C LEU A 192 -5.77 7.91 14.13
N LYS A 193 -4.72 8.45 14.74
CA LYS A 193 -3.76 9.35 14.13
C LYS A 193 -2.39 8.69 14.11
N SER A 194 -1.78 8.70 12.93
CA SER A 194 -0.43 8.17 12.74
C SER A 194 0.38 9.16 11.92
N PHE A 195 1.57 9.51 12.41
CA PHE A 195 2.46 10.43 11.69
C PHE A 195 3.92 10.21 12.09
N ALA A 196 4.82 10.45 11.15
CA ALA A 196 6.24 10.36 11.40
C ALA A 196 6.71 11.50 12.31
N LEU A 197 7.41 11.14 13.39
CA LEU A 197 8.09 12.10 14.25
C LEU A 197 9.44 12.50 13.65
N THR A 198 10.16 11.53 13.11
CA THR A 198 11.46 11.78 12.52
C THR A 198 11.85 10.70 11.51
N VAL A 199 12.66 11.10 10.54
CA VAL A 199 13.50 10.23 9.72
C VAL A 199 14.91 10.84 9.76
N ARG A 200 15.83 10.18 10.49
CA ARG A 200 17.19 10.69 10.70
C ARG A 200 18.23 9.76 10.11
N LYS A 201 19.21 10.36 9.45
CA LYS A 201 20.44 9.64 9.11
C LYS A 201 21.24 9.38 10.39
N THR A 202 21.64 8.12 10.59
CA THR A 202 22.44 7.72 11.74
C THR A 202 23.89 7.45 11.29
N VAL A 203 24.84 7.93 12.06
CA VAL A 203 26.28 7.75 11.78
C VAL A 203 26.92 6.69 12.67
N THR A 204 26.22 6.30 13.74
CA THR A 204 26.68 5.26 14.68
C THR A 204 26.30 3.87 14.19
N ARG A 205 27.10 2.88 14.58
CA ARG A 205 26.69 1.47 14.40
C ARG A 205 25.43 1.20 15.21
N HIS A 206 24.57 0.31 14.69
CA HIS A 206 23.28 -0.04 15.32
C HIS A 206 23.47 -0.96 16.56
N TYR A 207 24.23 -0.47 17.54
CA TYR A 207 24.28 -1.13 18.85
C TYR A 207 23.01 -0.80 19.64
N ALA A 208 22.64 -1.69 20.56
CA ALA A 208 21.42 -1.56 21.35
C ALA A 208 21.35 -0.21 22.09
N ASP A 209 22.45 0.18 22.76
CA ASP A 209 22.54 1.43 23.53
C ASP A 209 22.32 2.66 22.63
N ALA A 210 22.99 2.71 21.46
CA ALA A 210 22.81 3.80 20.52
C ALA A 210 21.39 3.89 19.95
N CYS A 211 20.74 2.74 19.73
CA CYS A 211 19.34 2.72 19.31
C CYS A 211 18.42 3.24 20.42
N ALA A 212 18.62 2.80 21.67
CA ALA A 212 17.85 3.26 22.83
C ALA A 212 18.00 4.77 23.04
N GLU A 213 19.24 5.29 23.00
CA GLU A 213 19.53 6.73 23.10
C GLU A 213 18.81 7.55 22.01
N GLN A 214 18.76 7.02 20.79
CA GLN A 214 18.08 7.70 19.69
C GLN A 214 16.57 7.77 19.89
N PHE A 215 15.93 6.70 20.38
CA PHE A 215 14.50 6.70 20.71
C PHE A 215 14.22 7.68 21.87
N ASP A 216 15.02 7.64 22.92
CA ASP A 216 14.90 8.54 24.04
C ASP A 216 15.06 10.01 23.61
N ALA A 217 16.03 10.32 22.75
CA ALA A 217 16.22 11.65 22.20
C ALA A 217 14.99 12.12 21.38
N VAL A 218 14.36 11.25 20.62
CA VAL A 218 13.13 11.58 19.87
C VAL A 218 11.98 11.87 20.81
N THR A 219 11.78 11.06 21.86
CA THR A 219 10.69 11.29 22.83
C THR A 219 10.87 12.60 23.58
N LYS A 220 12.10 12.95 23.95
CA LYS A 220 12.45 14.23 24.58
C LYS A 220 12.23 15.42 23.65
N GLU A 221 12.65 15.31 22.40
CA GLU A 221 12.46 16.36 21.40
C GLU A 221 10.97 16.69 21.19
N TRP A 222 10.10 15.68 21.22
CA TRP A 222 8.66 15.85 21.06
C TRP A 222 7.90 15.97 22.39
N GLN A 223 8.60 16.01 23.53
CA GLN A 223 8.07 16.17 24.89
C GLN A 223 6.99 15.13 25.25
N ILE A 224 7.22 13.88 24.84
CA ILE A 224 6.27 12.76 25.02
C ILE A 224 6.77 11.64 25.92
N GLU A 225 7.92 11.79 26.59
CA GLU A 225 8.56 10.72 27.40
C GLU A 225 7.60 10.08 28.40
N LYS A 226 6.73 10.88 29.01
CA LYS A 226 5.77 10.45 30.02
C LYS A 226 4.45 9.91 29.44
N LYS A 227 4.26 10.03 28.12
CA LYS A 227 3.04 9.64 27.40
C LYS A 227 3.22 8.39 26.59
N VAL A 228 4.47 8.02 26.27
CA VAL A 228 4.75 6.81 25.52
C VAL A 228 4.47 5.59 26.38
N THR A 229 3.57 4.73 25.89
CA THR A 229 3.20 3.47 26.57
C THR A 229 3.91 2.29 25.96
N THR A 230 4.04 2.28 24.63
CA THR A 230 4.58 1.13 23.89
C THR A 230 5.51 1.58 22.77
N ILE A 231 6.45 0.69 22.44
CA ILE A 231 7.29 0.82 21.26
C ILE A 231 7.24 -0.46 20.42
N GLY A 232 6.80 -0.34 19.18
CA GLY A 232 6.80 -1.41 18.19
C GLY A 232 8.08 -1.39 17.36
N THR A 233 8.79 -2.52 17.29
CA THR A 233 10.00 -2.65 16.44
C THR A 233 10.03 -4.00 15.76
N ASP A 234 10.96 -4.19 14.85
CA ASP A 234 11.28 -5.51 14.32
C ASP A 234 11.90 -6.40 15.43
N SER A 235 12.09 -7.68 15.09
CA SER A 235 12.67 -8.66 16.02
C SER A 235 14.20 -8.77 15.91
N ALA A 236 14.89 -7.75 15.38
CA ALA A 236 16.35 -7.73 15.34
C ALA A 236 16.92 -7.67 16.77
N ARG A 237 17.99 -8.40 17.03
CA ARG A 237 18.55 -8.55 18.39
C ARG A 237 18.92 -7.21 19.05
N ASN A 238 19.48 -6.29 18.27
CA ASN A 238 19.82 -4.94 18.72
C ASN A 238 18.57 -4.12 19.08
N MET A 239 17.49 -4.23 18.28
CA MET A 239 16.24 -3.52 18.53
C MET A 239 15.50 -4.05 19.77
N VAL A 240 15.46 -5.38 19.94
CA VAL A 240 14.91 -5.99 21.16
C VAL A 240 15.72 -5.59 22.40
N ALA A 241 17.06 -5.56 22.30
CA ALA A 241 17.92 -5.14 23.40
C ALA A 241 17.80 -3.63 23.69
N ALA A 242 17.63 -2.80 22.67
CA ALA A 242 17.37 -1.36 22.83
C ALA A 242 16.02 -1.11 23.53
N ALA A 243 14.97 -1.78 23.08
CA ALA A 243 13.63 -1.64 23.66
C ALA A 243 13.60 -2.03 25.16
N ARG A 244 14.39 -3.01 25.59
CA ARG A 244 14.52 -3.40 27.01
C ARG A 244 15.17 -2.32 27.90
N GLN A 245 15.89 -1.37 27.31
CA GLN A 245 16.52 -0.25 28.04
C GLN A 245 15.57 0.95 28.16
N LEU A 246 14.48 0.95 27.42
CA LEU A 246 13.49 2.03 27.42
C LEU A 246 12.39 1.75 28.47
N PRO A 247 11.79 2.79 29.05
CA PRO A 247 10.73 2.63 30.05
C PRO A 247 9.37 2.29 29.39
N PHE A 248 9.35 1.81 28.17
CA PHE A 248 8.15 1.53 27.37
C PHE A 248 7.96 0.04 27.19
N GLU A 249 6.72 -0.43 27.11
CA GLU A 249 6.42 -1.82 26.77
C GLU A 249 6.83 -2.10 25.32
N HIS A 250 7.63 -3.15 25.11
CA HIS A 250 8.05 -3.56 23.78
C HIS A 250 7.00 -4.45 23.11
N VAL A 251 6.54 -4.04 21.93
CA VAL A 251 5.63 -4.82 21.10
C VAL A 251 6.37 -5.26 19.83
N PRO A 252 6.79 -6.52 19.73
CA PRO A 252 7.46 -7.02 18.54
C PRO A 252 6.50 -7.02 17.33
N CYS A 253 7.01 -6.63 16.17
CA CYS A 253 6.23 -6.57 14.92
C CYS A 253 5.75 -7.98 14.50
N ALA A 254 4.45 -8.21 14.52
CA ALA A 254 3.85 -9.50 14.17
C ALA A 254 4.15 -9.91 12.71
N ALA A 255 4.22 -8.96 11.78
CA ALA A 255 4.58 -9.23 10.38
C ALA A 255 6.03 -9.73 10.27
N HIS A 256 6.97 -9.18 11.06
CA HIS A 256 8.36 -9.67 11.10
C HIS A 256 8.47 -11.04 11.80
N ILE A 257 7.65 -11.30 12.81
CA ILE A 257 7.55 -12.64 13.41
C ILE A 257 7.14 -13.64 12.34
N LEU A 258 6.06 -13.36 11.61
CA LEU A 258 5.58 -14.24 10.53
C LEU A 258 6.63 -14.43 9.43
N GLN A 259 7.30 -13.34 9.01
CA GLN A 259 8.42 -13.41 8.06
C GLN A 259 9.50 -14.40 8.51
N ARG A 260 9.92 -14.31 9.77
CA ARG A 260 10.97 -15.20 10.32
C ARG A 260 10.49 -16.64 10.47
N THR A 261 9.26 -16.84 10.92
CA THR A 261 8.67 -18.18 11.06
C THR A 261 8.61 -18.89 9.71
N ILE A 262 8.16 -18.23 8.66
CA ILE A 262 8.13 -18.81 7.30
C ILE A 262 9.55 -19.13 6.83
N THR A 263 10.51 -18.22 7.05
CA THR A 263 11.90 -18.45 6.63
C THR A 263 12.48 -19.70 7.31
N VAL A 264 12.33 -19.84 8.64
CA VAL A 264 12.80 -21.02 9.39
C VAL A 264 12.10 -22.28 8.88
N SER A 265 10.80 -22.22 8.64
CA SER A 265 10.03 -23.37 8.12
C SER A 265 10.50 -23.84 6.74
N LEU A 266 10.87 -22.90 5.88
CA LEU A 266 11.45 -23.23 4.56
C LEU A 266 12.84 -23.84 4.69
N GLU A 267 13.67 -23.35 5.62
CA GLU A 267 15.03 -23.87 5.89
C GLU A 267 14.98 -25.28 6.46
N GLU A 268 14.02 -25.60 7.36
CA GLU A 268 13.84 -26.92 7.96
C GLU A 268 13.10 -27.93 7.07
N SER A 269 12.60 -27.51 5.92
CA SER A 269 11.82 -28.33 5.00
C SER A 269 12.57 -28.60 3.68
N SER A 270 12.09 -29.57 2.91
CA SER A 270 12.76 -30.01 1.64
C SER A 270 12.34 -29.18 0.42
N PHE A 271 12.14 -27.86 0.56
CA PHE A 271 11.79 -26.96 -0.55
C PHE A 271 13.01 -26.31 -1.23
N ASP A 272 14.18 -26.31 -0.59
CA ASP A 272 15.37 -25.58 -1.02
C ASP A 272 15.78 -25.88 -2.46
N THR A 273 15.78 -27.15 -2.86
CA THR A 273 16.18 -27.58 -4.22
C THR A 273 15.24 -27.01 -5.27
N ALA A 274 13.91 -27.11 -5.05
CA ALA A 274 12.90 -26.60 -5.97
C ALA A 274 12.96 -25.06 -6.06
N LEU A 275 13.08 -24.40 -4.93
CA LEU A 275 13.22 -22.93 -4.86
C LEU A 275 14.52 -22.45 -5.53
N ALA A 276 15.64 -23.13 -5.32
CA ALA A 276 16.91 -22.80 -5.95
C ALA A 276 16.87 -22.93 -7.49
N LYS A 277 16.23 -24.00 -8.00
CA LYS A 277 16.02 -24.17 -9.43
C LYS A 277 15.08 -23.08 -9.99
N CYS A 278 13.97 -22.82 -9.31
CA CYS A 278 13.04 -21.76 -9.69
C CYS A 278 13.75 -20.40 -9.79
N ARG A 279 14.54 -20.02 -8.77
CA ARG A 279 15.34 -18.77 -8.76
C ARG A 279 16.32 -18.69 -9.93
N LYS A 280 17.00 -19.78 -10.27
CA LYS A 280 17.93 -19.83 -11.40
C LYS A 280 17.21 -19.65 -12.73
N ILE A 281 16.06 -20.29 -12.91
CA ILE A 281 15.24 -20.16 -14.12
C ILE A 281 14.74 -18.72 -14.24
N VAL A 282 14.13 -18.18 -13.21
CA VAL A 282 13.61 -16.80 -13.20
C VAL A 282 14.73 -15.79 -13.44
N GLY A 283 15.91 -16.00 -12.83
CA GLY A 283 17.09 -15.16 -13.02
C GLY A 283 17.59 -15.17 -14.46
N HIS A 284 17.56 -16.33 -15.14
CA HIS A 284 17.92 -16.44 -16.55
C HIS A 284 17.07 -15.51 -17.43
N PHE A 285 15.77 -15.56 -17.27
CA PHE A 285 14.86 -14.66 -18.02
C PHE A 285 15.06 -13.20 -17.63
N LYS A 286 15.16 -12.90 -16.34
CA LYS A 286 15.31 -11.51 -15.85
C LYS A 286 16.57 -10.82 -16.36
N HIS A 287 17.67 -11.56 -16.54
CA HIS A 287 18.95 -11.01 -17.00
C HIS A 287 19.16 -11.07 -18.51
N SER A 288 18.20 -11.64 -19.27
CA SER A 288 18.26 -11.75 -20.73
C SER A 288 16.99 -11.16 -21.37
N PRO A 289 17.06 -9.94 -21.93
CA PRO A 289 15.93 -9.38 -22.67
C PRO A 289 15.48 -10.25 -23.84
N ALA A 290 16.41 -10.92 -24.52
CA ALA A 290 16.09 -11.84 -25.61
C ALA A 290 15.25 -13.03 -25.11
N SER A 291 15.71 -13.70 -24.03
CA SER A 291 14.95 -14.81 -23.44
C SER A 291 13.57 -14.38 -22.93
N THR A 292 13.46 -13.16 -22.39
CA THR A 292 12.17 -12.60 -21.97
C THR A 292 11.22 -12.37 -23.14
N GLU A 293 11.72 -11.88 -24.28
CA GLU A 293 10.89 -11.71 -25.48
C GLU A 293 10.46 -13.06 -26.07
N GLU A 294 11.33 -14.06 -26.09
CA GLU A 294 10.98 -15.41 -26.50
C GLU A 294 9.91 -16.03 -25.58
N LEU A 295 10.02 -15.81 -24.26
CA LEU A 295 8.96 -16.19 -23.30
C LEU A 295 7.63 -15.52 -23.64
N HIS A 296 7.63 -14.22 -23.94
CA HIS A 296 6.42 -13.48 -24.33
C HIS A 296 5.80 -14.03 -25.63
N GLN A 297 6.62 -14.48 -26.57
CA GLN A 297 6.15 -15.14 -27.80
C GLN A 297 5.48 -16.49 -27.47
N GLN A 298 6.08 -17.31 -26.59
CA GLN A 298 5.49 -18.56 -26.16
C GLN A 298 4.19 -18.35 -25.37
N GLN A 299 4.15 -17.37 -24.46
CA GLN A 299 2.92 -17.00 -23.77
C GLN A 299 1.80 -16.63 -24.76
N THR A 300 2.13 -15.83 -25.78
CA THR A 300 1.17 -15.45 -26.81
C THR A 300 0.68 -16.68 -27.63
N ALA A 301 1.59 -17.57 -28.00
CA ALA A 301 1.26 -18.80 -28.74
C ALA A 301 0.34 -19.73 -27.92
N LEU A 302 0.49 -19.75 -26.60
CA LEU A 302 -0.35 -20.52 -25.68
C LEU A 302 -1.63 -19.79 -25.25
N GLY A 303 -1.90 -18.59 -25.77
CA GLY A 303 -3.07 -17.78 -25.40
C GLY A 303 -2.99 -17.18 -24.00
N GLN A 304 -1.80 -17.13 -23.39
CA GLN A 304 -1.56 -16.55 -22.08
C GLN A 304 -1.28 -15.04 -22.17
N ALA A 305 -1.53 -14.31 -21.10
CA ALA A 305 -1.13 -12.91 -21.01
C ALA A 305 0.39 -12.77 -20.97
N ARG A 306 0.94 -11.78 -21.68
CA ARG A 306 2.36 -11.43 -21.60
C ARG A 306 2.68 -10.86 -20.24
N GLU A 307 3.37 -11.59 -19.42
CA GLU A 307 3.84 -11.14 -18.12
C GLU A 307 5.27 -11.62 -17.85
N PRO A 308 6.16 -10.73 -17.34
CA PRO A 308 7.52 -11.12 -16.98
C PRO A 308 7.51 -11.99 -15.73
N LEU A 309 8.50 -12.88 -15.59
CA LEU A 309 8.73 -13.62 -14.36
C LEU A 309 9.20 -12.67 -13.23
N ALA A 310 8.80 -12.95 -12.01
CA ALA A 310 9.17 -12.17 -10.83
C ALA A 310 10.31 -12.84 -10.07
N GLN A 311 11.42 -12.13 -9.87
CA GLN A 311 12.52 -12.60 -9.02
C GLN A 311 12.22 -12.29 -7.56
N ASP A 312 12.48 -13.25 -6.68
CA ASP A 312 12.33 -13.04 -5.25
C ASP A 312 13.46 -12.20 -4.64
N VAL A 313 13.16 -11.65 -3.47
CA VAL A 313 14.11 -11.01 -2.57
C VAL A 313 14.18 -11.89 -1.33
N SER A 314 15.32 -12.52 -1.08
CA SER A 314 15.50 -13.54 -0.05
C SER A 314 15.07 -13.12 1.36
N THR A 315 15.07 -11.83 1.65
CA THR A 315 14.63 -11.27 2.94
C THR A 315 13.13 -11.05 3.06
N ARG A 316 12.34 -11.30 1.98
CA ARG A 316 10.88 -11.04 1.94
C ARG A 316 10.14 -12.25 1.38
N TRP A 317 9.58 -13.08 2.24
CA TRP A 317 8.89 -14.32 1.85
C TRP A 317 7.72 -14.09 0.85
N ASN A 318 7.02 -12.96 0.93
CA ASN A 318 5.97 -12.60 -0.03
C ASN A 318 6.50 -12.54 -1.46
N SER A 319 7.75 -12.11 -1.67
CA SER A 319 8.38 -12.11 -2.98
C SER A 319 8.69 -13.52 -3.48
N THR A 320 9.02 -14.45 -2.57
CA THR A 320 9.19 -15.87 -2.89
C THR A 320 7.86 -16.47 -3.34
N LEU A 321 6.77 -16.20 -2.62
CA LEU A 321 5.43 -16.63 -3.04
C LEU A 321 5.06 -16.04 -4.42
N SER A 322 5.30 -14.75 -4.63
CA SER A 322 5.04 -14.11 -5.92
C SER A 322 5.86 -14.73 -7.07
N MET A 323 7.12 -15.10 -6.80
CA MET A 323 7.97 -15.81 -7.76
C MET A 323 7.39 -17.18 -8.10
N ILE A 324 6.99 -17.96 -7.10
CA ILE A 324 6.39 -19.27 -7.27
C ILE A 324 5.12 -19.18 -8.10
N SER A 325 4.18 -18.35 -7.68
CA SER A 325 2.90 -18.14 -8.37
C SER A 325 3.08 -17.73 -9.82
N ARG A 326 4.02 -16.81 -10.08
CA ARG A 326 4.31 -16.35 -11.44
C ARG A 326 4.95 -17.43 -12.28
N TYR A 327 5.87 -18.21 -11.70
CA TYR A 327 6.50 -19.34 -12.39
C TYR A 327 5.48 -20.43 -12.74
N LEU A 328 4.66 -20.87 -11.78
CA LEU A 328 3.69 -21.94 -11.96
C LEU A 328 2.65 -21.60 -13.04
N ARG A 329 2.14 -20.35 -13.05
CA ARG A 329 1.21 -19.89 -14.11
C ARG A 329 1.82 -19.91 -15.51
N ASN A 330 3.13 -19.68 -15.60
CA ASN A 330 3.84 -19.60 -16.86
C ASN A 330 4.71 -20.84 -17.16
N GLN A 331 4.55 -21.91 -16.38
CA GLN A 331 5.41 -23.10 -16.45
C GLN A 331 5.50 -23.67 -17.86
N GLU A 332 4.39 -23.77 -18.58
CA GLU A 332 4.34 -24.32 -19.95
C GLU A 332 5.12 -23.42 -20.92
N ALA A 333 4.89 -22.11 -20.89
CA ALA A 333 5.63 -21.15 -21.71
C ALA A 333 7.13 -21.14 -21.40
N VAL A 334 7.50 -21.21 -20.10
CA VAL A 334 8.88 -21.32 -19.66
C VAL A 334 9.55 -22.58 -20.20
N ASN A 335 8.91 -23.73 -20.08
CA ASN A 335 9.45 -24.98 -20.55
C ASN A 335 9.57 -25.01 -22.09
N ALA A 336 8.59 -24.47 -22.82
CA ALA A 336 8.63 -24.35 -24.27
C ALA A 336 9.77 -23.44 -24.74
N THR A 337 9.99 -22.32 -24.06
CA THR A 337 11.09 -21.39 -24.35
C THR A 337 12.45 -22.05 -24.08
N LEU A 338 12.61 -22.67 -22.92
CA LEU A 338 13.87 -23.32 -22.55
C LEU A 338 14.21 -24.47 -23.49
N ALA A 339 13.22 -25.24 -23.96
CA ALA A 339 13.45 -26.33 -24.92
C ALA A 339 14.04 -25.85 -26.27
N GLN A 340 13.85 -24.58 -26.63
CA GLN A 340 14.38 -23.96 -27.85
C GLN A 340 15.74 -23.30 -27.66
N GLN A 341 16.14 -23.05 -26.41
CA GLN A 341 17.38 -22.35 -26.07
C GLN A 341 18.51 -23.34 -25.73
N ARG A 342 19.77 -22.89 -25.98
CA ARG A 342 20.95 -23.57 -25.41
C ARG A 342 21.20 -23.03 -24.01
N HIS A 343 21.01 -23.84 -22.98
CA HIS A 343 21.22 -23.45 -21.58
C HIS A 343 21.72 -24.64 -20.74
N ASN A 344 22.32 -24.34 -19.58
CA ASN A 344 22.75 -25.33 -18.58
C ASN A 344 21.82 -25.33 -17.33
N LEU A 345 20.59 -24.86 -17.46
CA LEU A 345 19.64 -24.80 -16.35
C LEU A 345 19.03 -26.17 -16.10
N ALA A 346 19.00 -26.58 -14.84
CA ALA A 346 18.19 -27.72 -14.42
C ALA A 346 16.72 -27.26 -14.32
N THR A 347 15.85 -27.83 -15.15
CA THR A 347 14.41 -27.61 -15.09
C THR A 347 13.80 -28.27 -13.86
N LEU A 348 12.64 -27.77 -13.43
CA LEU A 348 11.89 -28.38 -12.34
C LEU A 348 11.25 -29.70 -12.81
N THR A 349 11.38 -30.72 -11.99
CA THR A 349 10.66 -32.00 -12.18
C THR A 349 9.18 -31.85 -11.81
N ASN A 350 8.32 -32.78 -12.24
CA ASN A 350 6.90 -32.76 -11.87
C ASN A 350 6.69 -32.76 -10.35
N LEU A 351 7.50 -33.55 -9.62
CA LEU A 351 7.46 -33.57 -8.15
C LEU A 351 7.86 -32.22 -7.52
N GLU A 352 8.85 -31.56 -8.09
CA GLU A 352 9.26 -30.23 -7.60
C GLU A 352 8.20 -29.17 -7.91
N CYS A 353 7.53 -29.24 -9.05
CA CYS A 353 6.40 -28.38 -9.36
C CYS A 353 5.22 -28.63 -8.42
N GLU A 354 4.89 -29.90 -8.14
CA GLU A 354 3.86 -30.24 -7.15
C GLU A 354 4.20 -29.68 -5.75
N LYS A 355 5.47 -29.80 -5.33
CA LYS A 355 5.92 -29.18 -4.08
C LYS A 355 5.68 -27.69 -4.05
N LEU A 356 6.04 -26.97 -5.12
CA LEU A 356 5.82 -25.52 -5.22
C LEU A 356 4.33 -25.15 -5.21
N GLN A 357 3.47 -25.94 -5.90
CA GLN A 357 2.02 -25.74 -5.87
C GLN A 357 1.44 -25.88 -4.46
N LYS A 358 1.84 -26.94 -3.73
CA LYS A 358 1.41 -27.11 -2.32
C LYS A 358 1.95 -26.00 -1.41
N LEU A 359 3.18 -25.53 -1.65
CA LEU A 359 3.77 -24.40 -0.92
C LEU A 359 3.00 -23.11 -1.21
N GLU A 360 2.61 -22.85 -2.45
CA GLU A 360 1.78 -21.70 -2.81
C GLU A 360 0.48 -21.69 -2.01
N VAL A 361 -0.25 -22.80 -2.00
CA VAL A 361 -1.52 -22.94 -1.28
C VAL A 361 -1.37 -22.69 0.23
N VAL A 362 -0.33 -23.28 0.85
CA VAL A 362 -0.14 -23.13 2.32
C VAL A 362 0.34 -21.76 2.73
N LEU A 363 0.99 -21.01 1.82
CA LEU A 363 1.45 -19.64 2.09
C LEU A 363 0.39 -18.55 1.81
N GLU A 364 -0.67 -18.81 1.06
CA GLU A 364 -1.74 -17.83 0.81
C GLU A 364 -2.39 -17.27 2.09
N PRO A 365 -2.75 -18.07 3.11
CA PRO A 365 -3.22 -17.54 4.40
C PRO A 365 -2.19 -16.62 5.08
N CYS A 366 -0.89 -16.93 4.98
CA CYS A 366 0.17 -16.09 5.51
C CYS A 366 0.24 -14.74 4.79
N LYS A 367 0.04 -14.73 3.47
CA LYS A 367 -0.02 -13.51 2.66
C LYS A 367 -1.17 -12.62 3.10
N TYR A 368 -2.38 -13.18 3.20
CA TYR A 368 -3.54 -12.47 3.69
C TYR A 368 -3.29 -11.84 5.08
N VAL A 369 -2.73 -12.61 6.01
CA VAL A 369 -2.39 -12.10 7.35
C VAL A 369 -1.34 -10.99 7.28
N THR A 370 -0.32 -11.12 6.43
CA THR A 370 0.72 -10.08 6.28
C THR A 370 0.14 -8.78 5.73
N GLU A 371 -0.72 -8.86 4.73
CA GLU A 371 -1.42 -7.71 4.15
C GLU A 371 -2.35 -7.05 5.19
N LEU A 372 -3.08 -7.85 5.96
CA LEU A 372 -3.94 -7.37 7.04
C LEU A 372 -3.16 -6.65 8.14
N LEU A 373 -1.99 -7.16 8.54
CA LEU A 373 -1.13 -6.54 9.55
C LEU A 373 -0.39 -5.31 9.04
N GLY A 374 -0.24 -5.15 7.73
CA GLY A 374 0.42 -4.00 7.08
C GLY A 374 -0.47 -2.78 6.86
N GLY A 375 -1.75 -2.83 7.22
CA GLY A 375 -2.66 -1.70 7.06
C GLY A 375 -2.33 -0.54 8.01
N ASP A 376 -2.41 0.68 7.50
CA ASP A 376 -2.14 1.94 8.21
C ASP A 376 -3.41 2.72 8.59
N SER A 377 -4.55 2.36 8.00
CA SER A 377 -5.83 3.05 8.18
C SER A 377 -6.68 2.53 9.35
N TYR A 378 -6.21 1.50 10.06
CA TYR A 378 -6.92 0.88 11.19
C TYR A 378 -5.95 0.32 12.24
N VAL A 379 -6.45 0.14 13.45
CA VAL A 379 -5.68 -0.48 14.55
C VAL A 379 -5.48 -1.96 14.24
N SER A 380 -4.23 -2.39 14.00
CA SER A 380 -3.91 -3.77 13.65
C SER A 380 -3.65 -4.68 14.86
N CYS A 381 -3.44 -4.12 16.06
CA CYS A 381 -3.13 -4.90 17.26
C CYS A 381 -4.23 -5.91 17.63
N SER A 382 -5.51 -5.52 17.47
CA SER A 382 -6.66 -6.38 17.77
C SER A 382 -6.79 -7.61 16.87
N VAL A 383 -6.22 -7.56 15.66
CA VAL A 383 -6.29 -8.67 14.69
C VAL A 383 -5.13 -9.64 14.81
N VAL A 384 -4.06 -9.30 15.55
CA VAL A 384 -2.85 -10.14 15.69
C VAL A 384 -3.19 -11.50 16.28
N LEU A 385 -3.91 -11.53 17.41
CA LEU A 385 -4.25 -12.80 18.09
C LEU A 385 -5.20 -13.67 17.25
N PRO A 386 -6.30 -13.17 16.67
CA PRO A 386 -7.12 -13.93 15.73
C PRO A 386 -6.32 -14.47 14.54
N ALA A 387 -5.40 -13.69 13.99
CA ALA A 387 -4.55 -14.10 12.88
C ALA A 387 -3.60 -15.24 13.26
N ILE A 388 -2.95 -15.16 14.43
CA ILE A 388 -2.12 -16.25 14.95
C ILE A 388 -2.95 -17.52 15.15
N CYS A 389 -4.14 -17.43 15.74
CA CYS A 389 -5.03 -18.58 15.94
C CYS A 389 -5.49 -19.18 14.60
N HIS A 390 -5.75 -18.34 13.59
CA HIS A 390 -6.09 -18.82 12.25
C HIS A 390 -4.92 -19.55 11.61
N LEU A 391 -3.71 -18.98 11.64
CA LEU A 391 -2.51 -19.61 11.08
C LEU A 391 -2.19 -20.94 11.79
N ASN A 392 -2.33 -21.02 13.11
CA ASN A 392 -2.15 -22.27 13.84
C ASN A 392 -3.06 -23.38 13.29
N ARG A 393 -4.37 -23.11 13.08
CA ARG A 393 -5.31 -24.09 12.53
C ARG A 393 -4.95 -24.53 11.10
N VAL A 394 -4.60 -23.58 10.24
CA VAL A 394 -4.25 -23.88 8.85
C VAL A 394 -2.94 -24.66 8.75
N MET A 395 -2.02 -24.44 9.68
CA MET A 395 -0.72 -25.11 9.73
C MET A 395 -0.74 -26.43 10.53
N GLU A 396 -1.88 -26.87 11.04
CA GLU A 396 -1.98 -28.22 11.61
C GLU A 396 -1.72 -29.26 10.52
N PRO A 397 -0.75 -30.18 10.74
CA PRO A 397 -0.52 -31.30 9.82
C PRO A 397 -1.74 -32.21 9.75
N THR A 398 -2.03 -32.71 8.56
CA THR A 398 -3.11 -33.67 8.30
C THR A 398 -2.52 -34.98 7.76
N ASP A 399 -3.29 -36.08 7.82
CA ASP A 399 -2.87 -37.39 7.28
C ASP A 399 -2.67 -37.36 5.76
N GLU A 400 -3.27 -36.37 5.07
CA GLU A 400 -3.15 -36.19 3.62
C GLU A 400 -1.90 -35.40 3.21
N ASP A 401 -1.20 -34.79 4.17
CA ASP A 401 -0.02 -34.00 3.90
C ASP A 401 1.19 -34.90 3.56
N PRO A 402 1.90 -34.65 2.46
CA PRO A 402 3.15 -35.35 2.20
C PRO A 402 4.22 -34.96 3.23
N GLY A 403 5.18 -35.85 3.47
CA GLY A 403 6.18 -35.71 4.54
C GLY A 403 6.95 -34.38 4.54
N TYR A 404 7.19 -33.77 3.37
CA TYR A 404 7.82 -32.44 3.29
C TYR A 404 6.89 -31.32 3.76
N MET A 405 5.58 -31.48 3.59
CA MET A 405 4.58 -30.51 4.06
C MET A 405 4.37 -30.64 5.58
N ILE A 406 4.35 -31.87 6.09
CA ILE A 406 4.31 -32.13 7.54
C ILE A 406 5.51 -31.46 8.21
N LYS A 407 6.72 -31.59 7.65
CA LYS A 407 7.93 -30.93 8.18
C LYS A 407 7.78 -29.42 8.20
N PHE A 408 7.32 -28.81 7.11
CA PHE A 408 7.09 -27.37 7.00
C PHE A 408 6.10 -26.89 8.07
N LYS A 409 4.93 -27.51 8.13
CA LYS A 409 3.86 -27.14 9.08
C LYS A 409 4.30 -27.31 10.54
N THR A 410 4.98 -28.41 10.84
CA THR A 410 5.51 -28.66 12.20
C THR A 410 6.57 -27.62 12.60
N ALA A 411 7.50 -27.29 11.69
CA ALA A 411 8.50 -26.25 11.93
C ALA A 411 7.85 -24.88 12.12
N PHE A 412 6.82 -24.57 11.34
CA PHE A 412 6.07 -23.33 11.45
C PHE A 412 5.40 -23.18 12.81
N LEU A 413 4.66 -24.19 13.26
CA LEU A 413 3.97 -24.16 14.55
C LEU A 413 4.97 -24.04 15.70
N LYS A 414 6.07 -24.82 15.66
CA LYS A 414 7.12 -24.79 16.66
C LYS A 414 7.80 -23.42 16.79
N ASP A 415 8.19 -22.82 15.66
CA ASP A 415 8.86 -21.50 15.65
C ASP A 415 7.90 -20.39 16.04
N LEU A 416 6.64 -20.41 15.54
CA LEU A 416 5.63 -19.43 15.91
C LEU A 416 5.33 -19.46 17.41
N ASP A 417 5.21 -20.65 18.00
CA ASP A 417 4.98 -20.84 19.44
C ASP A 417 6.17 -20.32 20.27
N ALA A 418 7.40 -20.63 19.86
CA ALA A 418 8.58 -20.11 20.52
C ALA A 418 8.65 -18.57 20.50
N ARG A 419 8.20 -17.93 19.42
CA ARG A 419 8.17 -16.46 19.30
C ARG A 419 7.04 -15.82 20.09
N LYS A 420 5.91 -16.51 20.26
CA LYS A 420 4.80 -16.05 21.11
C LYS A 420 5.24 -15.82 22.56
N ALA A 421 6.20 -16.58 23.06
CA ALA A 421 6.72 -16.40 24.41
C ALA A 421 7.30 -14.98 24.67
N ASN A 422 7.68 -14.27 23.61
CA ASN A 422 8.19 -12.90 23.68
C ASN A 422 7.12 -11.83 23.45
N ILE A 423 5.86 -12.23 23.26
CA ILE A 423 4.74 -11.31 23.03
C ILE A 423 3.92 -11.21 24.32
N ASN A 424 3.52 -10.01 24.69
CA ASN A 424 2.54 -9.83 25.77
C ASN A 424 1.14 -10.28 25.30
N ILE A 425 0.88 -11.59 25.46
CA ILE A 425 -0.39 -12.22 25.04
C ILE A 425 -1.58 -11.61 25.78
N ARG A 426 -1.44 -11.22 27.05
CA ARG A 426 -2.50 -10.56 27.81
C ARG A 426 -2.92 -9.25 27.11
N TRP A 427 -1.95 -8.49 26.67
CA TRP A 427 -2.19 -7.24 25.95
C TRP A 427 -2.94 -7.49 24.63
N LEU A 428 -2.55 -8.50 23.86
CA LEU A 428 -3.26 -8.88 22.64
C LEU A 428 -4.69 -9.37 22.92
N LYS A 429 -4.89 -10.15 24.00
CA LYS A 429 -6.23 -10.58 24.43
C LYS A 429 -7.12 -9.37 24.72
N VAL A 430 -6.64 -8.38 25.48
CA VAL A 430 -7.38 -7.15 25.78
C VAL A 430 -7.66 -6.34 24.50
N ALA A 431 -6.66 -6.13 23.66
CA ALA A 431 -6.84 -5.41 22.40
C ALA A 431 -7.87 -6.08 21.49
N THR A 432 -7.87 -7.42 21.44
CA THR A 432 -8.84 -8.22 20.69
C THR A 432 -10.25 -8.11 21.27
N ALA A 433 -10.39 -8.16 22.59
CA ALA A 433 -11.68 -8.04 23.28
C ALA A 433 -12.32 -6.65 23.12
N LEU A 434 -11.52 -5.61 23.03
CA LEU A 434 -11.96 -4.23 22.80
C LEU A 434 -12.43 -3.99 21.35
N ASP A 435 -12.07 -4.85 20.42
CA ASP A 435 -12.52 -4.76 19.03
C ASP A 435 -13.89 -5.44 18.89
N GLN A 436 -14.91 -4.66 18.49
CA GLN A 436 -16.28 -5.15 18.37
C GLN A 436 -16.41 -6.39 17.46
N ARG A 437 -15.52 -6.55 16.47
CA ARG A 437 -15.50 -7.70 15.56
C ARG A 437 -15.10 -8.99 16.26
N PHE A 438 -14.31 -8.90 17.32
CA PHE A 438 -13.67 -10.03 18.01
C PHE A 438 -14.00 -10.10 19.51
N LYS A 439 -14.89 -9.25 20.01
CA LYS A 439 -15.22 -9.12 21.44
C LYS A 439 -15.54 -10.44 22.15
N ASP A 440 -16.15 -11.39 21.43
CA ASP A 440 -16.50 -12.70 21.96
C ASP A 440 -15.29 -13.64 22.09
N LEU A 441 -14.10 -13.23 21.63
CA LEU A 441 -12.86 -14.00 21.66
C LEU A 441 -13.01 -15.43 21.11
N LYS A 442 -13.86 -15.63 20.08
CA LYS A 442 -14.18 -16.96 19.51
C LYS A 442 -12.96 -17.72 18.98
N SER A 443 -11.87 -17.01 18.69
CA SER A 443 -10.60 -17.60 18.28
C SER A 443 -9.85 -18.31 19.41
N LEU A 444 -10.19 -18.02 20.69
CA LEU A 444 -9.55 -18.60 21.87
C LEU A 444 -10.36 -19.76 22.45
N HIS A 445 -9.68 -20.66 23.17
CA HIS A 445 -10.34 -21.68 23.98
C HIS A 445 -11.11 -21.06 25.16
N LYS A 446 -12.13 -21.76 25.65
CA LYS A 446 -13.02 -21.26 26.71
C LYS A 446 -12.25 -20.77 27.94
N ASN A 447 -11.29 -21.55 28.43
CA ASN A 447 -10.50 -21.21 29.60
C ASN A 447 -9.70 -19.92 29.43
N GLU A 448 -9.20 -19.66 28.21
CA GLU A 448 -8.44 -18.46 27.90
C GLU A 448 -9.31 -17.20 27.78
N ARG A 449 -10.61 -17.37 27.46
CA ARG A 449 -11.56 -16.26 27.41
C ARG A 449 -11.90 -15.77 28.81
N ASP A 450 -12.09 -16.70 29.73
CA ASP A 450 -12.47 -16.40 31.10
C ASP A 450 -11.38 -15.57 31.83
N GLU A 451 -10.10 -15.74 31.45
CA GLU A 451 -9.00 -14.94 31.99
C GLU A 451 -9.00 -13.44 31.57
N VAL A 452 -9.73 -13.09 30.53
CA VAL A 452 -9.77 -11.71 29.99
C VAL A 452 -10.92 -10.93 30.62
N CYS A 453 -11.95 -11.63 31.12
CA CYS A 453 -13.17 -11.04 31.68
C CYS A 453 -13.05 -10.74 33.18
N VAL A 454 -11.90 -11.02 33.80
CA VAL A 454 -11.55 -10.71 35.19
C VAL A 454 -10.59 -9.52 35.24
#